data_5c5a208a14e2fce5f88a34e158bc2090
#
_entry.id   5c5a208a14e2fce5f88a34e158bc2090
#
_cell.length_a   1.000
_cell.length_b   1.000
_cell.length_c   1.000
_cell.angle_alpha   90.00
_cell.angle_beta   90.00
_cell.angle_gamma   90.00
#
_symmetry.space_group_name_H-M   'P 1'
#
loop_
_entity.id
_entity.type
_entity.pdbx_description
1 polymer ?
#
loop_
_entity_poly.entity_id
_entity_poly.type
_entity_poly.pdbx_seq_one_letter_code
_entity_poly.pdbx_strand_id
1 'polypeptide(L)'
;MTVSRRNVVKSIGIGTTAAAIMSFDGPRSIARAMSMALPPQERPLLLHNNENPLGPGSFVTQHMNEAMDMGLGSLYGLPSRQTIQAIADAYEVPTESLMLGNGSTQLLQSITHIYTSPERGLVTAAPSFETCPDYANLMGHPVNALALDDNLMVDLDATAEAARGAGLVFFCNPNNPTATLHGGTAVDAFLDHVLSESDAMIIVDEAYFEYVTNPNHKTQIPRALENERVIVSRTFSKAHGMAGMRLGWLVGHPDTVSKLREWQYGGTLNAPALLGAKASIEDPARIQNEVERNTAVRAFTMNWAKSKGMEATDSQTNFVFIKTGLPASAFREACEQRNILVGRDFPPYENQWMRISLGTMGEME
;
A
#
# COMPACT_ATOMS: atom_id res chain seq x y z
N MET A 1 17.84 4.81 -51.24
CA MET A 1 16.72 4.22 -50.42
C MET A 1 16.05 5.33 -49.68
N THR A 2 14.87 5.73 -50.10
CA THR A 2 14.10 6.80 -49.44
C THR A 2 13.39 6.22 -48.24
N VAL A 3 13.83 6.59 -47.04
CA VAL A 3 13.15 6.20 -45.79
C VAL A 3 11.84 6.98 -45.71
N SER A 4 10.71 6.28 -45.72
CA SER A 4 9.39 6.88 -45.64
C SER A 4 9.21 7.58 -44.29
N ARG A 5 8.65 8.82 -44.29
CA ARG A 5 8.30 9.60 -43.10
C ARG A 5 7.47 8.78 -42.07
N ARG A 6 6.66 7.85 -42.56
CA ARG A 6 5.82 6.97 -41.74
C ARG A 6 6.64 5.97 -40.89
N ASN A 7 7.81 5.52 -41.41
CA ASN A 7 8.69 4.60 -40.69
C ASN A 7 9.52 5.32 -39.62
N VAL A 8 9.91 6.59 -39.89
CA VAL A 8 10.61 7.44 -38.91
C VAL A 8 9.71 7.77 -37.75
N VAL A 9 8.44 8.11 -37.99
CA VAL A 9 7.45 8.40 -36.90
C VAL A 9 7.16 7.16 -36.07
N LYS A 10 7.08 5.97 -36.66
CA LYS A 10 6.92 4.72 -35.91
C LYS A 10 8.14 4.40 -35.03
N SER A 11 9.35 4.61 -35.55
CA SER A 11 10.59 4.37 -34.78
C SER A 11 10.76 5.39 -33.63
N ILE A 12 10.39 6.66 -33.83
CA ILE A 12 10.42 7.69 -32.81
C ILE A 12 9.32 7.45 -31.74
N GLY A 13 8.11 7.03 -32.14
CA GLY A 13 7.01 6.74 -31.23
C GLY A 13 7.32 5.58 -30.28
N ILE A 14 7.95 4.53 -30.78
CA ILE A 14 8.35 3.39 -29.93
C ILE A 14 9.51 3.77 -29.01
N GLY A 15 10.49 4.54 -29.50
CA GLY A 15 11.64 4.96 -28.70
C GLY A 15 11.27 5.95 -27.59
N THR A 16 10.38 6.91 -27.86
CA THR A 16 9.93 7.90 -26.84
C THR A 16 9.01 7.29 -25.81
N THR A 17 8.15 6.34 -26.17
CA THR A 17 7.29 5.65 -25.20
C THR A 17 8.12 4.74 -24.28
N ALA A 18 9.11 4.04 -24.82
CA ALA A 18 10.01 3.22 -24.00
C ALA A 18 10.89 4.07 -23.08
N ALA A 19 11.39 5.23 -23.54
CA ALA A 19 12.19 6.13 -22.73
C ALA A 19 11.36 6.84 -21.62
N ALA A 20 10.10 7.19 -21.91
CA ALA A 20 9.21 7.79 -20.92
C ALA A 20 8.78 6.77 -19.82
N ILE A 21 8.61 5.50 -20.20
CA ILE A 21 8.30 4.43 -19.23
C ILE A 21 9.54 4.15 -18.35
N MET A 22 10.75 4.22 -18.92
CA MET A 22 12.00 4.03 -18.16
C MET A 22 12.24 5.12 -17.08
N SER A 23 11.67 6.31 -17.24
CA SER A 23 11.89 7.43 -16.31
C SER A 23 10.99 7.38 -15.08
N PHE A 24 9.89 6.60 -15.07
CA PHE A 24 8.91 6.60 -13.99
C PHE A 24 9.01 5.44 -12.99
N ASP A 25 9.44 4.22 -13.41
CA ASP A 25 9.42 3.04 -12.51
C ASP A 25 10.58 2.04 -12.76
N GLY A 26 11.50 2.33 -13.64
CA GLY A 26 12.62 1.44 -13.98
C GLY A 26 12.22 0.17 -14.78
N PRO A 27 13.14 -0.81 -14.94
CA PRO A 27 12.95 -1.99 -15.80
C PRO A 27 11.73 -2.86 -15.50
N ARG A 28 11.19 -2.80 -14.28
CA ARG A 28 10.06 -3.62 -13.81
C ARG A 28 8.71 -3.20 -14.37
N SER A 29 8.50 -1.90 -14.61
CA SER A 29 7.25 -1.43 -15.23
C SER A 29 7.15 -1.83 -16.70
N ILE A 30 8.31 -1.92 -17.38
CA ILE A 30 8.36 -2.41 -18.75
C ILE A 30 8.02 -3.90 -18.81
N ALA A 31 8.59 -4.71 -17.91
CA ALA A 31 8.27 -6.13 -17.81
C ALA A 31 6.77 -6.35 -17.56
N ARG A 32 6.14 -5.55 -16.70
CA ARG A 32 4.69 -5.61 -16.44
C ARG A 32 3.85 -5.19 -17.65
N ALA A 33 4.20 -4.08 -18.30
CA ALA A 33 3.51 -3.62 -19.51
C ALA A 33 3.64 -4.62 -20.66
N MET A 34 4.81 -5.23 -20.84
CA MET A 34 5.04 -6.29 -21.81
C MET A 34 4.29 -7.58 -21.45
N SER A 35 4.19 -7.93 -20.15
CA SER A 35 3.49 -9.13 -19.72
C SER A 35 2.00 -9.10 -20.05
N MET A 36 1.35 -7.94 -20.00
CA MET A 36 -0.06 -7.79 -20.36
C MET A 36 -0.33 -7.96 -21.87
N ALA A 37 0.69 -7.75 -22.71
CA ALA A 37 0.60 -7.98 -24.16
C ALA A 37 0.83 -9.45 -24.55
N LEU A 38 1.31 -10.28 -23.61
CA LEU A 38 1.53 -11.71 -23.86
C LEU A 38 0.24 -12.52 -23.71
N PRO A 39 0.10 -13.66 -24.40
CA PRO A 39 -0.94 -14.63 -24.12
C PRO A 39 -0.92 -15.05 -22.63
N PRO A 40 -2.07 -15.35 -22.00
CA PRO A 40 -2.13 -15.67 -20.57
C PRO A 40 -1.13 -16.72 -20.09
N GLN A 41 -0.89 -17.76 -20.91
CA GLN A 41 0.06 -18.85 -20.63
C GLN A 41 1.53 -18.43 -20.67
N GLU A 42 1.84 -17.27 -21.23
CA GLU A 42 3.21 -16.74 -21.34
C GLU A 42 3.46 -15.59 -20.32
N ARG A 43 2.44 -15.20 -19.57
CA ARG A 43 2.56 -14.12 -18.58
C ARG A 43 3.36 -14.60 -17.38
N PRO A 44 4.27 -13.76 -16.85
CA PRO A 44 4.95 -14.09 -15.60
C PRO A 44 3.98 -14.18 -14.44
N LEU A 45 4.26 -15.07 -13.51
CA LEU A 45 3.61 -15.10 -12.22
C LEU A 45 4.05 -13.87 -11.40
N LEU A 46 3.08 -13.06 -10.95
CA LEU A 46 3.33 -11.76 -10.32
C LEU A 46 3.25 -11.84 -8.78
N LEU A 47 4.36 -12.16 -8.12
CA LEU A 47 4.48 -12.25 -6.66
C LEU A 47 5.33 -11.11 -6.07
N HIS A 48 5.22 -9.88 -6.57
CA HIS A 48 6.16 -8.79 -6.24
C HIS A 48 5.53 -7.52 -5.65
N ASN A 49 4.23 -7.24 -5.88
CA ASN A 49 3.59 -5.97 -5.52
C ASN A 49 2.50 -6.08 -4.44
N ASN A 50 2.36 -7.25 -3.81
CA ASN A 50 1.32 -7.47 -2.79
C ASN A 50 -0.08 -7.16 -3.34
N GLU A 51 -0.34 -7.56 -4.58
CA GLU A 51 -1.66 -7.43 -5.20
C GLU A 51 -2.54 -8.63 -4.82
N ASN A 52 -3.86 -8.44 -4.81
CA ASN A 52 -4.80 -9.55 -4.72
C ASN A 52 -4.82 -10.27 -6.09
N PRO A 53 -4.47 -11.56 -6.17
CA PRO A 53 -4.39 -12.29 -7.44
C PRO A 53 -5.74 -12.45 -8.14
N LEU A 54 -6.86 -12.36 -7.40
CA LEU A 54 -8.22 -12.48 -7.94
C LEU A 54 -8.78 -11.16 -8.46
N GLY A 55 -8.09 -10.04 -8.20
CA GLY A 55 -8.61 -8.71 -8.52
C GLY A 55 -9.88 -8.35 -7.72
N PRO A 56 -10.68 -7.38 -8.22
CA PRO A 56 -11.83 -6.86 -7.49
C PRO A 56 -13.08 -7.76 -7.54
N GLY A 57 -13.11 -8.77 -8.41
CA GLY A 57 -14.27 -9.63 -8.63
C GLY A 57 -15.31 -9.04 -9.61
N SER A 58 -16.21 -9.90 -10.07
CA SER A 58 -17.18 -9.55 -11.14
C SER A 58 -18.20 -8.49 -10.71
N PHE A 59 -18.70 -8.56 -9.47
CA PHE A 59 -19.65 -7.59 -8.93
C PHE A 59 -19.08 -6.17 -8.94
N VAL A 60 -17.86 -6.00 -8.43
CA VAL A 60 -17.15 -4.71 -8.42
C VAL A 60 -16.86 -4.23 -9.84
N THR A 61 -16.40 -5.14 -10.73
CA THR A 61 -16.11 -4.82 -12.13
C THR A 61 -17.37 -4.37 -12.88
N GLN A 62 -18.53 -4.96 -12.61
CA GLN A 62 -19.81 -4.52 -13.17
C GLN A 62 -20.09 -3.06 -12.82
N HIS A 63 -19.99 -2.67 -11.55
CA HIS A 63 -20.22 -1.27 -11.13
C HIS A 63 -19.18 -0.29 -11.72
N MET A 64 -17.94 -0.73 -11.94
CA MET A 64 -16.96 0.06 -12.68
C MET A 64 -17.39 0.31 -14.13
N ASN A 65 -17.92 -0.72 -14.79
CA ASN A 65 -18.42 -0.61 -16.17
C ASN A 65 -19.67 0.28 -16.25
N GLU A 66 -20.58 0.19 -15.30
CA GLU A 66 -21.73 1.09 -15.20
C GLU A 66 -21.32 2.56 -15.16
N ALA A 67 -20.22 2.90 -14.45
CA ALA A 67 -19.67 4.24 -14.45
C ALA A 67 -19.22 4.72 -15.85
N MET A 68 -18.72 3.81 -16.68
CA MET A 68 -18.32 4.12 -18.05
C MET A 68 -19.55 4.34 -18.93
N ASP A 69 -20.60 3.51 -18.78
CA ASP A 69 -21.81 3.57 -19.57
C ASP A 69 -22.67 4.81 -19.25
N MET A 70 -22.67 5.29 -18.01
CA MET A 70 -23.41 6.48 -17.56
C MET A 70 -22.86 7.80 -18.12
N GLY A 71 -21.75 7.81 -18.84
CA GLY A 71 -21.11 8.99 -19.36
C GLY A 71 -20.37 9.79 -18.28
N LEU A 72 -19.07 9.77 -18.32
CA LEU A 72 -18.17 10.35 -17.29
C LEU A 72 -18.44 11.84 -16.99
N GLY A 73 -18.91 12.61 -17.98
CA GLY A 73 -19.19 14.04 -17.82
C GLY A 73 -20.34 14.39 -16.86
N SER A 74 -21.26 13.44 -16.59
CA SER A 74 -22.39 13.65 -15.67
C SER A 74 -22.10 13.23 -14.24
N LEU A 75 -20.96 12.60 -13.96
CA LEU A 75 -20.63 11.97 -12.68
C LEU A 75 -19.74 12.82 -11.77
N TYR A 76 -19.46 14.08 -12.15
CA TYR A 76 -18.58 14.94 -11.36
C TYR A 76 -19.08 15.10 -9.91
N GLY A 77 -18.26 14.67 -8.95
CA GLY A 77 -18.50 14.81 -7.51
C GLY A 77 -19.56 13.89 -6.88
N LEU A 78 -20.49 13.31 -7.65
CA LEU A 78 -21.50 12.41 -7.10
C LEU A 78 -20.92 11.07 -6.65
N PRO A 79 -20.09 10.36 -7.44
CA PRO A 79 -19.48 9.10 -7.01
C PRO A 79 -18.64 9.24 -5.75
N SER A 80 -17.92 10.35 -5.59
CA SER A 80 -17.11 10.60 -4.38
C SER A 80 -17.97 10.67 -3.13
N ARG A 81 -19.10 11.38 -3.18
CA ARG A 81 -20.03 11.45 -2.04
C ARG A 81 -20.64 10.09 -1.71
N GLN A 82 -21.04 9.32 -2.73
CA GLN A 82 -21.59 7.97 -2.53
C GLN A 82 -20.56 7.02 -1.91
N THR A 83 -19.30 7.09 -2.36
CA THR A 83 -18.22 6.26 -1.83
C THR A 83 -17.87 6.65 -0.39
N ILE A 84 -17.79 7.96 -0.10
CA ILE A 84 -17.59 8.45 1.28
C ILE A 84 -18.72 7.96 2.19
N GLN A 85 -19.98 8.05 1.74
CA GLN A 85 -21.10 7.57 2.54
C GLN A 85 -21.03 6.07 2.80
N ALA A 86 -20.70 5.25 1.78
CA ALA A 86 -20.56 3.81 1.93
C ALA A 86 -19.44 3.44 2.94
N ILE A 87 -18.31 4.16 2.92
CA ILE A 87 -17.24 3.97 3.91
C ILE A 87 -17.72 4.41 5.29
N ALA A 88 -18.38 5.57 5.39
CA ALA A 88 -18.91 6.09 6.65
C ALA A 88 -19.86 5.10 7.33
N ASP A 89 -20.78 4.53 6.55
CA ASP A 89 -21.76 3.54 7.05
C ASP A 89 -21.08 2.22 7.45
N ALA A 90 -20.11 1.74 6.67
CA ALA A 90 -19.44 0.46 6.91
C ALA A 90 -18.50 0.49 8.12
N TYR A 91 -17.89 1.63 8.43
CA TYR A 91 -16.93 1.80 9.52
C TYR A 91 -17.48 2.64 10.69
N GLU A 92 -18.75 3.04 10.64
CA GLU A 92 -19.43 3.84 11.66
C GLU A 92 -18.68 5.15 11.98
N VAL A 93 -18.20 5.85 10.94
CA VAL A 93 -17.42 7.08 11.06
C VAL A 93 -18.14 8.26 10.40
N PRO A 94 -17.99 9.51 10.93
CA PRO A 94 -18.55 10.68 10.29
C PRO A 94 -17.97 10.94 8.90
N THR A 95 -18.77 11.38 7.95
CA THR A 95 -18.31 11.69 6.58
C THR A 95 -17.28 12.82 6.54
N GLU A 96 -17.35 13.77 7.45
CA GLU A 96 -16.39 14.86 7.62
C GLU A 96 -15.00 14.38 8.08
N SER A 97 -14.94 13.22 8.72
CA SER A 97 -13.70 12.57 9.14
C SER A 97 -13.01 11.76 8.05
N LEU A 98 -13.61 11.66 6.84
CA LEU A 98 -13.11 10.86 5.74
C LEU A 98 -12.54 11.71 4.61
N MET A 99 -11.43 11.29 4.01
CA MET A 99 -10.88 11.89 2.80
C MET A 99 -10.43 10.79 1.83
N LEU A 100 -10.80 10.91 0.56
CA LEU A 100 -10.38 10.02 -0.52
C LEU A 100 -9.17 10.59 -1.26
N GLY A 101 -8.33 9.71 -1.83
CA GLY A 101 -7.18 10.10 -2.65
C GLY A 101 -6.85 9.12 -3.76
N ASN A 102 -6.01 9.52 -4.70
CA ASN A 102 -5.51 8.66 -5.78
C ASN A 102 -4.53 7.61 -5.23
N GLY A 103 -5.06 6.57 -4.61
CA GLY A 103 -4.38 5.65 -3.70
C GLY A 103 -4.08 6.32 -2.37
N SER A 104 -3.77 5.52 -1.34
CA SER A 104 -3.22 6.06 -0.09
C SER A 104 -1.92 6.85 -0.32
N THR A 105 -1.16 6.53 -1.36
CA THR A 105 0.08 7.21 -1.74
C THR A 105 -0.08 8.73 -1.83
N GLN A 106 -1.12 9.23 -2.53
CA GLN A 106 -1.37 10.68 -2.62
C GLN A 106 -1.64 11.29 -1.25
N LEU A 107 -2.44 10.61 -0.42
CA LEU A 107 -2.79 11.07 0.92
C LEU A 107 -1.54 11.14 1.82
N LEU A 108 -0.73 10.09 1.81
CA LEU A 108 0.52 10.01 2.55
C LEU A 108 1.51 11.12 2.13
N GLN A 109 1.64 11.38 0.82
CA GLN A 109 2.48 12.47 0.31
C GLN A 109 1.95 13.84 0.75
N SER A 110 0.63 14.06 0.68
CA SER A 110 0.02 15.33 1.12
C SER A 110 0.24 15.58 2.61
N ILE A 111 0.06 14.54 3.46
CA ILE A 111 0.30 14.64 4.90
C ILE A 111 1.79 14.91 5.17
N THR A 112 2.69 14.20 4.48
CA THR A 112 4.14 14.44 4.61
C THR A 112 4.48 15.87 4.23
N HIS A 113 3.91 16.39 3.14
CA HIS A 113 4.13 17.78 2.71
C HIS A 113 3.71 18.82 3.75
N ILE A 114 2.56 18.59 4.38
CA ILE A 114 1.96 19.56 5.31
C ILE A 114 2.67 19.58 6.67
N TYR A 115 3.07 18.38 7.15
CA TYR A 115 3.52 18.22 8.53
C TYR A 115 5.03 18.08 8.69
N THR A 116 5.82 18.02 7.59
CA THR A 116 7.29 18.06 7.67
C THR A 116 7.86 19.38 7.16
N SER A 117 9.02 19.75 7.68
CA SER A 117 9.80 20.91 7.23
C SER A 117 11.30 20.61 7.40
N PRO A 118 12.21 21.52 6.92
CA PRO A 118 13.62 21.40 7.18
C PRO A 118 13.99 21.32 8.68
N GLU A 119 13.16 21.87 9.57
CA GLU A 119 13.37 21.89 11.03
C GLU A 119 12.64 20.75 11.74
N ARG A 120 11.54 20.24 11.13
CA ARG A 120 10.65 19.23 11.73
C ARG A 120 10.47 18.06 10.76
N GLY A 121 11.37 17.09 10.84
CA GLY A 121 11.44 15.98 9.91
C GLY A 121 10.40 14.89 10.15
N LEU A 122 10.58 13.81 9.39
CA LEU A 122 9.83 12.56 9.49
C LEU A 122 10.56 11.56 10.38
N VAL A 123 9.83 10.85 11.24
CA VAL A 123 10.29 9.66 11.96
C VAL A 123 9.55 8.43 11.42
N THR A 124 10.29 7.36 11.14
CA THR A 124 9.74 6.08 10.68
C THR A 124 10.69 4.92 10.98
N ALA A 125 10.24 3.69 10.81
CA ALA A 125 11.12 2.52 10.81
C ALA A 125 11.75 2.28 9.42
N ALA A 126 12.88 1.59 9.37
CA ALA A 126 13.51 1.13 8.14
C ALA A 126 14.02 -0.32 8.27
N PRO A 127 13.59 -1.22 7.36
CA PRO A 127 12.68 -0.99 6.25
C PRO A 127 11.21 -0.90 6.69
N SER A 128 10.49 0.03 6.08
CA SER A 128 9.04 0.17 6.15
C SER A 128 8.51 0.63 4.79
N PHE A 129 7.23 1.02 4.70
CA PHE A 129 6.68 1.52 3.43
C PHE A 129 7.23 2.93 3.13
N GLU A 130 7.84 3.09 1.97
CA GLU A 130 8.77 4.18 1.66
C GLU A 130 8.11 5.48 1.17
N THR A 131 6.80 5.51 0.94
CA THR A 131 6.14 6.69 0.34
C THR A 131 6.40 7.98 1.12
N CYS A 132 6.30 7.95 2.45
CA CYS A 132 6.55 9.15 3.26
C CYS A 132 8.03 9.54 3.32
N PRO A 133 8.97 8.61 3.63
CA PRO A 133 10.39 8.96 3.67
C PRO A 133 10.94 9.38 2.31
N ASP A 134 10.56 8.73 1.21
CA ASP A 134 11.00 9.12 -0.12
C ASP A 134 10.51 10.52 -0.49
N TYR A 135 9.26 10.85 -0.14
CA TYR A 135 8.70 12.17 -0.43
C TYR A 135 9.33 13.26 0.45
N ALA A 136 9.59 13.00 1.74
CA ALA A 136 10.30 13.91 2.63
C ALA A 136 11.73 14.19 2.12
N ASN A 137 12.46 13.13 1.71
CA ASN A 137 13.79 13.25 1.11
C ASN A 137 13.76 14.07 -0.19
N LEU A 138 12.73 13.87 -1.05
CA LEU A 138 12.57 14.66 -2.28
C LEU A 138 12.40 16.16 -1.99
N MET A 139 11.72 16.49 -0.89
CA MET A 139 11.55 17.88 -0.44
C MET A 139 12.78 18.43 0.31
N GLY A 140 13.79 17.64 0.58
CA GLY A 140 14.96 18.02 1.39
C GLY A 140 14.67 18.12 2.89
N HIS A 141 13.60 17.47 3.37
CA HIS A 141 13.26 17.42 4.79
C HIS A 141 13.96 16.23 5.48
N PRO A 142 14.40 16.38 6.74
CA PRO A 142 15.07 15.31 7.45
C PRO A 142 14.20 14.07 7.63
N VAL A 143 14.81 12.89 7.49
CA VAL A 143 14.17 11.60 7.77
C VAL A 143 15.01 10.88 8.80
N ASN A 144 14.42 10.59 9.96
CA ASN A 144 14.98 9.73 10.99
C ASN A 144 14.36 8.34 10.85
N ALA A 145 15.07 7.46 10.16
CA ALA A 145 14.64 6.10 9.87
C ALA A 145 15.32 5.13 10.85
N LEU A 146 14.55 4.57 11.79
CA LEU A 146 15.04 3.71 12.85
C LEU A 146 15.11 2.25 12.39
N ALA A 147 16.19 1.56 12.77
CA ALA A 147 16.29 0.13 12.51
C ALA A 147 15.19 -0.66 13.22
N LEU A 148 14.77 -1.77 12.62
CA LEU A 148 13.89 -2.74 13.27
C LEU A 148 14.65 -3.48 14.39
N ASP A 149 13.92 -4.06 15.32
CA ASP A 149 14.48 -4.92 16.35
C ASP A 149 14.95 -6.28 15.79
N ASP A 150 15.50 -7.14 16.65
CA ASP A 150 16.01 -8.47 16.27
C ASP A 150 14.91 -9.43 15.76
N ASN A 151 13.64 -9.11 16.02
CA ASN A 151 12.48 -9.85 15.54
C ASN A 151 11.89 -9.25 14.26
N LEU A 152 12.55 -8.28 13.64
CA LEU A 152 12.10 -7.52 12.49
C LEU A 152 10.81 -6.74 12.75
N MET A 153 10.58 -6.35 14.00
CA MET A 153 9.48 -5.51 14.44
C MET A 153 9.92 -4.06 14.52
N VAL A 154 8.98 -3.14 14.38
CA VAL A 154 9.24 -1.72 14.66
C VAL A 154 9.51 -1.56 16.17
N ASP A 155 10.61 -0.93 16.53
CA ASP A 155 10.87 -0.55 17.92
C ASP A 155 9.99 0.65 18.29
N LEU A 156 8.87 0.37 18.96
CA LEU A 156 7.87 1.38 19.32
C LEU A 156 8.42 2.40 20.32
N ASP A 157 9.23 1.97 21.28
CA ASP A 157 9.81 2.85 22.30
C ASP A 157 10.82 3.79 21.67
N ALA A 158 11.76 3.26 20.88
CA ALA A 158 12.73 4.07 20.17
C ALA A 158 12.06 5.04 19.18
N THR A 159 10.98 4.60 18.51
CA THR A 159 10.22 5.44 17.58
C THR A 159 9.51 6.58 18.31
N ALA A 160 8.93 6.32 19.49
CA ALA A 160 8.27 7.34 20.30
C ALA A 160 9.29 8.37 20.81
N GLU A 161 10.44 7.93 21.32
CA GLU A 161 11.51 8.83 21.74
C GLU A 161 12.03 9.72 20.60
N ALA A 162 12.17 9.16 19.40
CA ALA A 162 12.62 9.89 18.22
C ALA A 162 11.60 10.92 17.71
N ALA A 163 10.33 10.80 18.11
CA ALA A 163 9.26 11.72 17.71
C ALA A 163 9.43 13.13 18.30
N ARG A 164 10.24 13.29 19.34
CA ARG A 164 10.50 14.62 19.95
C ARG A 164 11.10 15.58 18.93
N GLY A 165 10.38 16.67 18.67
CA GLY A 165 10.78 17.69 17.68
C GLY A 165 10.50 17.31 16.22
N ALA A 166 9.99 16.11 15.94
CA ALA A 166 9.55 15.72 14.61
C ALA A 166 8.25 16.44 14.20
N GLY A 167 8.02 16.53 12.89
CA GLY A 167 6.74 17.01 12.34
C GLY A 167 5.75 15.88 12.10
N LEU A 168 6.27 14.70 11.76
CA LEU A 168 5.49 13.54 11.37
C LEU A 168 6.10 12.24 11.85
N VAL A 169 5.27 11.34 12.38
CA VAL A 169 5.61 9.93 12.62
C VAL A 169 4.81 9.08 11.65
N PHE A 170 5.47 8.25 10.86
CA PHE A 170 4.85 7.27 9.98
C PHE A 170 5.03 5.87 10.54
N PHE A 171 3.92 5.21 10.87
CA PHE A 171 3.87 3.87 11.43
C PHE A 171 2.99 2.95 10.59
N CYS A 172 3.60 1.94 9.94
CA CYS A 172 2.92 0.96 9.10
C CYS A 172 2.63 -0.32 9.92
N ASN A 173 1.35 -0.67 10.09
CA ASN A 173 0.95 -1.82 10.90
C ASN A 173 -0.27 -2.56 10.32
N PRO A 174 -0.07 -3.76 9.76
CA PRO A 174 1.17 -4.56 9.63
C PRO A 174 2.24 -3.90 8.78
N ASN A 175 3.53 -4.09 9.15
CA ASN A 175 4.65 -3.48 8.44
C ASN A 175 4.93 -4.12 7.08
N ASN A 176 5.32 -3.33 6.13
CA ASN A 176 5.83 -3.76 4.82
C ASN A 176 7.29 -3.28 4.70
N PRO A 177 8.30 -4.19 4.57
CA PRO A 177 8.20 -5.52 3.97
C PRO A 177 8.12 -6.71 4.94
N THR A 178 8.21 -6.50 6.24
CA THR A 178 8.41 -7.59 7.21
C THR A 178 7.14 -8.38 7.52
N ALA A 179 5.96 -7.88 7.16
CA ALA A 179 4.64 -8.46 7.44
C ALA A 179 4.31 -8.59 8.94
N THR A 180 5.16 -8.07 9.82
CA THR A 180 5.02 -8.11 11.27
C THR A 180 3.93 -7.17 11.78
N LEU A 181 3.32 -7.51 12.91
CA LEU A 181 2.19 -6.80 13.49
C LEU A 181 2.41 -6.49 14.96
N HIS A 182 2.19 -5.25 15.35
CA HIS A 182 1.97 -4.90 16.75
C HIS A 182 0.50 -5.02 17.13
N GLY A 183 0.23 -5.64 18.28
CA GLY A 183 -1.12 -5.75 18.83
C GLY A 183 -1.67 -4.40 19.32
N GLY A 184 -3.00 -4.28 19.36
CA GLY A 184 -3.67 -3.01 19.63
C GLY A 184 -3.26 -2.33 20.95
N THR A 185 -3.03 -3.09 22.02
CA THR A 185 -2.58 -2.51 23.31
C THR A 185 -1.18 -1.89 23.20
N ALA A 186 -0.25 -2.53 22.47
CA ALA A 186 1.08 -1.96 22.27
C ALA A 186 1.01 -0.70 21.39
N VAL A 187 0.15 -0.71 20.37
CA VAL A 187 -0.07 0.47 19.51
C VAL A 187 -0.70 1.61 20.30
N ASP A 188 -1.68 1.35 21.18
CA ASP A 188 -2.26 2.39 22.05
C ASP A 188 -1.21 3.04 22.93
N ALA A 189 -0.38 2.24 23.61
CA ALA A 189 0.69 2.75 24.47
C ALA A 189 1.71 3.58 23.68
N PHE A 190 2.06 3.13 22.47
CA PHE A 190 2.90 3.89 21.56
C PHE A 190 2.30 5.24 21.18
N LEU A 191 1.02 5.26 20.79
CA LEU A 191 0.33 6.50 20.45
C LEU A 191 0.27 7.45 21.63
N ASP A 192 -0.06 6.94 22.84
CA ASP A 192 -0.08 7.73 24.06
C ASP A 192 1.28 8.34 24.39
N HIS A 193 2.37 7.57 24.21
CA HIS A 193 3.73 8.05 24.42
C HIS A 193 4.08 9.17 23.44
N VAL A 194 3.87 8.97 22.13
CA VAL A 194 4.15 10.02 21.11
C VAL A 194 3.31 11.27 21.36
N LEU A 195 2.02 11.12 21.70
CA LEU A 195 1.11 12.24 21.95
C LEU A 195 1.47 13.03 23.21
N SER A 196 2.04 12.40 24.24
CA SER A 196 2.45 13.08 25.48
C SER A 196 3.80 13.79 25.35
N GLU A 197 4.73 13.24 24.56
CA GLU A 197 6.12 13.70 24.54
C GLU A 197 6.49 14.52 23.30
N SER A 198 5.61 14.64 22.32
CA SER A 198 5.85 15.38 21.08
C SER A 198 4.59 16.08 20.56
N ASP A 199 4.78 17.02 19.62
CA ASP A 199 3.72 17.66 18.84
C ASP A 199 3.60 17.08 17.43
N ALA A 200 4.21 15.91 17.18
CA ALA A 200 4.19 15.30 15.85
C ALA A 200 2.79 14.83 15.46
N MET A 201 2.47 14.94 14.18
CA MET A 201 1.37 14.22 13.56
C MET A 201 1.72 12.74 13.46
N ILE A 202 0.77 11.84 13.64
CA ILE A 202 0.99 10.39 13.55
C ILE A 202 0.11 9.83 12.44
N ILE A 203 0.74 9.11 11.49
CA ILE A 203 0.01 8.25 10.54
C ILE A 203 0.15 6.81 10.99
N VAL A 204 -0.98 6.13 11.20
CA VAL A 204 -1.07 4.68 11.29
C VAL A 204 -1.53 4.15 9.94
N ASP A 205 -0.62 3.55 9.17
CA ASP A 205 -0.95 2.99 7.86
C ASP A 205 -1.45 1.54 8.02
N GLU A 206 -2.75 1.37 7.90
CA GLU A 206 -3.47 0.10 8.02
C GLU A 206 -3.78 -0.52 6.65
N ALA A 207 -2.88 -0.39 5.68
CA ALA A 207 -3.09 -0.87 4.30
C ALA A 207 -3.36 -2.39 4.20
N TYR A 208 -3.00 -3.16 5.21
CA TYR A 208 -3.19 -4.63 5.26
C TYR A 208 -4.17 -5.07 6.35
N PHE A 209 -4.96 -4.15 6.91
CA PHE A 209 -5.86 -4.40 8.04
C PHE A 209 -6.78 -5.60 7.81
N GLU A 210 -7.38 -5.71 6.65
CA GLU A 210 -8.35 -6.76 6.31
C GLU A 210 -7.73 -8.17 6.39
N TYR A 211 -6.43 -8.32 6.14
CA TYR A 211 -5.72 -9.61 6.17
C TYR A 211 -5.29 -10.07 7.55
N VAL A 212 -5.41 -9.22 8.57
CA VAL A 212 -4.98 -9.56 9.94
C VAL A 212 -5.94 -10.57 10.54
N THR A 213 -5.38 -11.68 11.03
CA THR A 213 -6.13 -12.73 11.74
C THR A 213 -5.77 -12.81 13.23
N ASN A 214 -4.80 -12.01 13.68
CA ASN A 214 -4.43 -11.95 15.09
C ASN A 214 -5.54 -11.24 15.90
N PRO A 215 -6.15 -11.92 16.90
CA PRO A 215 -7.27 -11.36 17.67
C PRO A 215 -6.89 -10.17 18.55
N ASN A 216 -5.59 -9.96 18.80
CA ASN A 216 -5.11 -8.83 19.60
C ASN A 216 -4.97 -7.55 18.77
N HIS A 217 -5.22 -7.62 17.46
CA HIS A 217 -5.19 -6.44 16.58
C HIS A 217 -6.51 -5.67 16.68
N LYS A 218 -6.40 -4.36 16.64
CA LYS A 218 -7.55 -3.46 16.50
C LYS A 218 -7.16 -2.26 15.62
N THR A 219 -8.14 -1.72 14.92
CA THR A 219 -7.96 -0.47 14.17
C THR A 219 -7.74 0.71 15.11
N GLN A 220 -6.99 1.70 14.64
CA GLN A 220 -6.79 2.97 15.33
C GLN A 220 -7.79 4.07 14.87
N ILE A 221 -8.83 3.70 14.12
CA ILE A 221 -9.89 4.62 13.71
C ILE A 221 -10.50 5.38 14.91
N PRO A 222 -10.86 4.73 16.06
CA PRO A 222 -11.37 5.47 17.20
C PRO A 222 -10.42 6.55 17.72
N ARG A 223 -9.11 6.25 17.77
CA ARG A 223 -8.08 7.22 18.19
C ARG A 223 -7.97 8.39 17.20
N ALA A 224 -8.09 8.10 15.89
CA ALA A 224 -8.06 9.14 14.86
C ALA A 224 -9.28 10.07 14.92
N LEU A 225 -10.44 9.58 15.34
CA LEU A 225 -11.64 10.41 15.53
C LEU A 225 -11.54 11.31 16.78
N GLU A 226 -10.88 10.83 17.83
CA GLU A 226 -10.76 11.52 19.10
C GLU A 226 -9.59 12.51 19.18
N ASN A 227 -8.56 12.37 18.32
CA ASN A 227 -7.33 13.14 18.42
C ASN A 227 -6.91 13.76 17.07
N GLU A 228 -6.76 15.08 17.03
CA GLU A 228 -6.37 15.84 15.84
C GLU A 228 -4.99 15.46 15.28
N ARG A 229 -4.15 14.77 16.05
CA ARG A 229 -2.80 14.38 15.66
C ARG A 229 -2.67 12.92 15.24
N VAL A 230 -3.76 12.17 15.14
CA VAL A 230 -3.76 10.78 14.68
C VAL A 230 -4.55 10.66 13.39
N ILE A 231 -3.96 10.03 12.38
CA ILE A 231 -4.60 9.74 11.10
C ILE A 231 -4.44 8.23 10.83
N VAL A 232 -5.51 7.57 10.42
CA VAL A 232 -5.47 6.20 9.90
C VAL A 232 -5.56 6.24 8.38
N SER A 233 -4.63 5.57 7.70
CA SER A 233 -4.60 5.40 6.23
C SER A 233 -5.07 4.00 5.83
N ARG A 234 -5.92 3.90 4.82
CA ARG A 234 -6.43 2.67 4.23
C ARG A 234 -6.38 2.71 2.70
N THR A 235 -6.44 1.54 2.06
CA THR A 235 -6.33 1.46 0.60
C THR A 235 -7.26 0.39 0.00
N PHE A 236 -7.75 0.65 -1.20
CA PHE A 236 -8.45 -0.36 -2.01
C PHE A 236 -7.47 -1.24 -2.83
N SER A 237 -6.17 -1.01 -2.72
CA SER A 237 -5.16 -1.69 -3.53
C SER A 237 -4.91 -3.15 -3.14
N LYS A 238 -5.26 -3.56 -1.89
CA LYS A 238 -4.88 -4.84 -1.31
C LYS A 238 -6.06 -5.82 -1.29
N ALA A 239 -6.73 -6.04 -0.18
CA ALA A 239 -7.86 -6.98 -0.08
C ALA A 239 -8.97 -6.71 -1.10
N HIS A 240 -9.22 -5.45 -1.39
CA HIS A 240 -10.22 -5.03 -2.37
C HIS A 240 -9.83 -5.33 -3.83
N GLY A 241 -8.58 -5.66 -4.13
CA GLY A 241 -8.14 -6.07 -5.48
C GLY A 241 -8.09 -4.95 -6.51
N MET A 242 -8.03 -3.69 -6.08
CA MET A 242 -8.16 -2.49 -6.93
C MET A 242 -6.85 -1.70 -7.08
N ALA A 243 -5.69 -2.37 -7.00
CA ALA A 243 -4.38 -1.72 -7.02
C ALA A 243 -4.19 -0.77 -8.22
N GLY A 244 -4.60 -1.20 -9.43
CA GLY A 244 -4.51 -0.42 -10.66
C GLY A 244 -5.51 0.74 -10.75
N MET A 245 -6.57 0.75 -9.93
CA MET A 245 -7.62 1.77 -9.94
C MET A 245 -7.25 3.02 -9.15
N ARG A 246 -6.18 2.96 -8.37
CA ARG A 246 -5.60 4.10 -7.64
C ARG A 246 -6.62 4.80 -6.73
N LEU A 247 -7.16 4.08 -5.76
CA LEU A 247 -8.04 4.65 -4.74
C LEU A 247 -7.60 4.24 -3.34
N GLY A 248 -7.62 5.20 -2.41
CA GLY A 248 -7.37 5.03 -0.99
C GLY A 248 -8.16 6.06 -0.19
N TRP A 249 -8.16 5.92 1.11
CA TRP A 249 -8.85 6.80 2.02
C TRP A 249 -8.12 6.94 3.35
N LEU A 250 -8.43 7.98 4.07
CA LEU A 250 -7.99 8.21 5.44
C LEU A 250 -9.17 8.54 6.34
N VAL A 251 -8.96 8.29 7.65
CA VAL A 251 -9.80 8.79 8.73
C VAL A 251 -8.96 9.66 9.65
N GLY A 252 -9.53 10.75 10.10
CA GLY A 252 -8.95 11.65 11.09
C GLY A 252 -10.01 12.48 11.78
N HIS A 253 -9.60 13.24 12.79
CA HIS A 253 -10.47 14.24 13.41
C HIS A 253 -11.01 15.20 12.33
N PRO A 254 -12.28 15.64 12.40
CA PRO A 254 -12.86 16.52 11.36
C PRO A 254 -12.04 17.76 11.06
N ASP A 255 -11.48 18.42 12.08
CA ASP A 255 -10.65 19.61 11.92
C ASP A 255 -9.34 19.29 11.16
N THR A 256 -8.73 18.15 11.43
CA THR A 256 -7.54 17.69 10.71
C THR A 256 -7.85 17.38 9.25
N VAL A 257 -8.94 16.68 8.99
CA VAL A 257 -9.39 16.35 7.64
C VAL A 257 -9.77 17.63 6.86
N SER A 258 -10.39 18.61 7.53
CA SER A 258 -10.68 19.92 6.92
C SER A 258 -9.41 20.62 6.46
N LYS A 259 -8.37 20.68 7.31
CA LYS A 259 -7.05 21.23 6.94
C LYS A 259 -6.41 20.50 5.77
N LEU A 260 -6.48 19.16 5.76
CA LEU A 260 -5.93 18.36 4.66
C LEU A 260 -6.63 18.61 3.32
N ARG A 261 -7.95 18.82 3.34
CA ARG A 261 -8.74 19.13 2.14
C ARG A 261 -8.33 20.45 1.48
N GLU A 262 -7.85 21.43 2.23
CA GLU A 262 -7.35 22.70 1.69
C GLU A 262 -6.13 22.50 0.77
N TRP A 263 -5.37 21.43 0.98
CA TRP A 263 -4.20 21.06 0.19
C TRP A 263 -4.50 20.06 -0.94
N GLN A 264 -5.75 19.60 -1.05
CA GLN A 264 -6.17 18.71 -2.12
C GLN A 264 -6.53 19.48 -3.38
N TYR A 265 -5.53 19.97 -4.10
CA TYR A 265 -5.75 20.71 -5.35
C TYR A 265 -6.29 19.79 -6.45
N GLY A 266 -7.51 20.11 -6.93
CA GLY A 266 -8.03 19.72 -8.24
C GLY A 266 -8.14 18.21 -8.51
N GLY A 267 -8.01 17.37 -7.49
CA GLY A 267 -8.00 15.92 -7.63
C GLY A 267 -9.37 15.34 -7.88
N THR A 268 -9.84 15.37 -9.12
CA THR A 268 -10.99 14.56 -9.51
C THR A 268 -10.57 13.10 -9.47
N LEU A 269 -11.16 12.32 -8.58
CA LEU A 269 -10.93 10.89 -8.51
C LEU A 269 -11.62 10.18 -9.67
N ASN A 270 -11.05 9.10 -10.09
CA ASN A 270 -11.53 8.27 -11.19
C ASN A 270 -12.93 7.69 -10.85
N ALA A 271 -13.96 8.05 -11.62
CA ALA A 271 -15.33 7.64 -11.35
C ALA A 271 -15.54 6.12 -11.34
N PRO A 272 -15.01 5.33 -12.29
CA PRO A 272 -15.02 3.86 -12.19
C PRO A 272 -14.42 3.33 -10.90
N ALA A 273 -13.29 3.91 -10.44
CA ALA A 273 -12.68 3.50 -9.18
C ALA A 273 -13.59 3.78 -7.98
N LEU A 274 -14.25 4.93 -7.96
CA LEU A 274 -15.17 5.32 -6.89
C LEU A 274 -16.37 4.37 -6.80
N LEU A 275 -17.05 4.08 -7.92
CA LEU A 275 -18.18 3.17 -7.92
C LEU A 275 -17.75 1.72 -7.62
N GLY A 276 -16.59 1.30 -8.12
CA GLY A 276 -16.01 0.01 -7.75
C GLY A 276 -15.68 -0.08 -6.26
N ALA A 277 -15.15 0.98 -5.67
CA ALA A 277 -14.87 1.02 -4.23
C ALA A 277 -16.14 0.95 -3.39
N LYS A 278 -17.17 1.73 -3.76
CA LYS A 278 -18.50 1.64 -3.14
C LYS A 278 -19.01 0.20 -3.18
N ALA A 279 -19.06 -0.42 -4.36
CA ALA A 279 -19.50 -1.80 -4.52
C ALA A 279 -18.65 -2.79 -3.69
N SER A 280 -17.33 -2.55 -3.61
CA SER A 280 -16.43 -3.40 -2.83
C SER A 280 -16.65 -3.29 -1.30
N ILE A 281 -17.03 -2.12 -0.80
CA ILE A 281 -17.42 -1.92 0.62
C ILE A 281 -18.78 -2.58 0.89
N GLU A 282 -19.70 -2.52 -0.05
CA GLU A 282 -21.05 -3.10 0.07
C GLU A 282 -21.07 -4.63 -0.12
N ASP A 283 -19.92 -5.25 -0.42
CA ASP A 283 -19.76 -6.71 -0.55
C ASP A 283 -18.75 -7.27 0.48
N PRO A 284 -19.08 -7.22 1.78
CA PRO A 284 -18.19 -7.71 2.83
C PRO A 284 -17.93 -9.22 2.73
N ALA A 285 -18.87 -10.01 2.15
CA ALA A 285 -18.70 -11.45 1.96
C ALA A 285 -17.53 -11.76 1.01
N ARG A 286 -17.34 -10.96 -0.03
CA ARG A 286 -16.20 -11.10 -0.95
C ARG A 286 -14.89 -10.82 -0.25
N ILE A 287 -14.85 -9.78 0.59
CA ILE A 287 -13.64 -9.47 1.38
C ILE A 287 -13.34 -10.62 2.35
N GLN A 288 -14.36 -11.15 3.03
CA GLN A 288 -14.19 -12.30 3.92
C GLN A 288 -13.63 -13.52 3.17
N ASN A 289 -14.17 -13.85 2.00
CA ASN A 289 -13.67 -14.95 1.14
C ASN A 289 -12.20 -14.72 0.73
N GLU A 290 -11.80 -13.49 0.41
CA GLU A 290 -10.41 -13.15 0.09
C GLU A 290 -9.51 -13.33 1.32
N VAL A 291 -9.93 -12.91 2.48
CA VAL A 291 -9.19 -13.09 3.74
C VAL A 291 -8.98 -14.57 4.05
N GLU A 292 -10.02 -15.39 3.90
CA GLU A 292 -9.96 -16.85 4.10
C GLU A 292 -9.01 -17.51 3.11
N ARG A 293 -9.12 -17.16 1.80
CA ARG A 293 -8.19 -17.62 0.77
C ARG A 293 -6.76 -17.27 1.12
N ASN A 294 -6.50 -15.99 1.42
CA ASN A 294 -5.17 -15.52 1.74
C ASN A 294 -4.60 -16.21 2.98
N THR A 295 -5.44 -16.41 4.00
CA THR A 295 -5.03 -17.09 5.24
C THR A 295 -4.60 -18.52 4.98
N ALA A 296 -5.35 -19.27 4.14
CA ALA A 296 -4.97 -20.63 3.75
C ALA A 296 -3.65 -20.66 2.97
N VAL A 297 -3.48 -19.78 1.99
CA VAL A 297 -2.26 -19.68 1.18
C VAL A 297 -1.06 -19.24 2.04
N ARG A 298 -1.26 -18.28 2.93
CA ARG A 298 -0.23 -17.83 3.87
C ARG A 298 0.25 -18.98 4.76
N ALA A 299 -0.68 -19.72 5.35
CA ALA A 299 -0.37 -20.88 6.17
C ALA A 299 0.39 -21.98 5.39
N PHE A 300 -0.05 -22.26 4.16
CA PHE A 300 0.65 -23.20 3.26
C PHE A 300 2.10 -22.76 3.02
N THR A 301 2.30 -21.50 2.60
CA THR A 301 3.62 -20.98 2.27
C THR A 301 4.56 -20.94 3.46
N MET A 302 4.06 -20.51 4.63
CA MET A 302 4.86 -20.46 5.85
C MET A 302 5.22 -21.86 6.36
N ASN A 303 4.29 -22.83 6.28
CA ASN A 303 4.56 -24.22 6.64
C ASN A 303 5.59 -24.87 5.69
N TRP A 304 5.49 -24.56 4.40
CA TRP A 304 6.49 -24.98 3.42
C TRP A 304 7.88 -24.42 3.76
N ALA A 305 8.00 -23.11 4.01
CA ALA A 305 9.27 -22.47 4.39
C ALA A 305 9.86 -23.13 5.66
N LYS A 306 9.03 -23.34 6.68
CA LYS A 306 9.42 -24.03 7.91
C LYS A 306 9.90 -25.46 7.64
N SER A 307 9.23 -26.21 6.76
CA SER A 307 9.62 -27.58 6.39
C SER A 307 10.98 -27.65 5.68
N LYS A 308 11.42 -26.53 5.09
CA LYS A 308 12.74 -26.35 4.47
C LYS A 308 13.79 -25.76 5.42
N GLY A 309 13.45 -25.56 6.70
CA GLY A 309 14.34 -24.93 7.67
C GLY A 309 14.58 -23.45 7.45
N MET A 310 13.72 -22.77 6.67
CA MET A 310 13.80 -21.33 6.43
C MET A 310 13.13 -20.56 7.57
N GLU A 311 13.77 -19.48 8.00
CA GLU A 311 13.13 -18.50 8.90
C GLU A 311 12.14 -17.65 8.12
N ALA A 312 11.02 -17.30 8.75
CA ALA A 312 10.03 -16.37 8.22
C ALA A 312 9.46 -15.54 9.37
N THR A 313 9.08 -14.30 9.09
CA THR A 313 8.33 -13.48 10.06
C THR A 313 6.90 -13.99 10.21
N ASP A 314 6.25 -13.73 11.35
CA ASP A 314 4.82 -14.02 11.53
C ASP A 314 3.97 -13.07 10.70
N SER A 315 3.65 -13.49 9.48
CA SER A 315 2.95 -12.64 8.51
C SER A 315 1.48 -12.46 8.86
N GLN A 316 1.05 -11.18 8.87
CA GLN A 316 -0.36 -10.77 9.00
C GLN A 316 -0.84 -9.99 7.75
N THR A 317 -0.28 -10.32 6.58
CA THR A 317 -0.51 -9.61 5.31
C THR A 317 -0.82 -10.59 4.16
N ASN A 318 -0.89 -10.09 2.93
CA ASN A 318 -0.94 -10.90 1.71
C ASN A 318 0.45 -11.13 1.07
N PHE A 319 1.48 -11.14 1.87
CA PHE A 319 2.85 -11.49 1.50
C PHE A 319 3.57 -12.10 2.71
N VAL A 320 4.67 -12.75 2.45
CA VAL A 320 5.58 -13.29 3.48
C VAL A 320 6.96 -12.66 3.32
N PHE A 321 7.70 -12.57 4.44
CA PHE A 321 9.09 -12.17 4.46
C PHE A 321 9.91 -13.34 4.97
N ILE A 322 10.71 -13.94 4.07
CA ILE A 322 11.37 -15.23 4.30
C ILE A 322 12.88 -15.05 4.13
N LYS A 323 13.64 -15.66 5.04
CA LYS A 323 15.10 -15.76 4.97
C LYS A 323 15.48 -16.90 4.04
N THR A 324 15.80 -16.54 2.80
CA THR A 324 16.15 -17.50 1.74
C THR A 324 17.61 -17.99 1.86
N GLY A 325 18.43 -17.30 2.66
CA GLY A 325 19.87 -17.54 2.74
C GLY A 325 20.67 -17.16 1.50
N LEU A 326 20.01 -16.50 0.53
CA LEU A 326 20.60 -16.00 -0.70
C LEU A 326 20.42 -14.48 -0.76
N PRO A 327 21.33 -13.74 -1.42
CA PRO A 327 21.06 -12.37 -1.79
C PRO A 327 19.75 -12.25 -2.57
N ALA A 328 18.93 -11.26 -2.24
CA ALA A 328 17.63 -11.05 -2.88
C ALA A 328 17.73 -10.93 -4.41
N SER A 329 18.81 -10.32 -4.91
CA SER A 329 19.08 -10.24 -6.34
C SER A 329 19.25 -11.62 -6.98
N ALA A 330 20.02 -12.54 -6.36
CA ALA A 330 20.24 -13.88 -6.87
C ALA A 330 18.95 -14.74 -6.82
N PHE A 331 18.19 -14.62 -5.72
CA PHE A 331 16.89 -15.29 -5.59
C PHE A 331 15.91 -14.80 -6.66
N ARG A 332 15.85 -13.48 -6.86
CA ARG A 332 15.00 -12.85 -7.89
C ARG A 332 15.37 -13.31 -9.28
N GLU A 333 16.66 -13.34 -9.63
CA GLU A 333 17.13 -13.83 -10.94
C GLU A 333 16.72 -15.30 -11.16
N ALA A 334 16.87 -16.16 -10.16
CA ALA A 334 16.45 -17.56 -10.23
C ALA A 334 14.93 -17.72 -10.41
N CYS A 335 14.12 -16.82 -9.86
CA CYS A 335 12.67 -16.76 -10.09
C CYS A 335 12.34 -16.25 -11.49
N GLU A 336 12.99 -15.18 -11.95
CA GLU A 336 12.80 -14.62 -13.29
C GLU A 336 13.10 -15.63 -14.41
N GLN A 337 14.14 -16.47 -14.24
CA GLN A 337 14.43 -17.59 -15.14
C GLN A 337 13.30 -18.62 -15.24
N ARG A 338 12.38 -18.62 -14.27
CA ARG A 338 11.17 -19.46 -14.22
C ARG A 338 9.89 -18.69 -14.52
N ASN A 339 10.03 -17.48 -15.06
CA ASN A 339 8.92 -16.59 -15.35
C ASN A 339 8.09 -16.19 -14.10
N ILE A 340 8.76 -16.04 -12.95
CA ILE A 340 8.18 -15.61 -11.67
C ILE A 340 8.83 -14.29 -11.23
N LEU A 341 8.01 -13.26 -10.96
CA LEU A 341 8.48 -11.98 -10.43
C LEU A 341 8.19 -11.92 -8.93
N VAL A 342 9.24 -11.77 -8.13
CA VAL A 342 9.16 -11.60 -6.66
C VAL A 342 9.57 -10.20 -6.22
N GLY A 343 9.49 -9.91 -4.93
CA GLY A 343 9.79 -8.60 -4.35
C GLY A 343 11.18 -8.05 -4.71
N ARG A 344 11.38 -6.77 -4.42
CA ARG A 344 12.66 -6.07 -4.59
C ARG A 344 13.57 -6.25 -3.37
N ASP A 345 14.72 -5.62 -3.40
CA ASP A 345 15.62 -5.53 -2.26
C ASP A 345 15.04 -4.61 -1.17
N PHE A 346 15.29 -4.95 0.09
CA PHE A 346 14.92 -4.19 1.27
C PHE A 346 16.12 -4.07 2.22
N PRO A 347 17.02 -3.09 2.01
CA PRO A 347 18.14 -2.86 2.91
C PRO A 347 17.71 -2.64 4.36
N PRO A 348 18.46 -3.17 5.33
CA PRO A 348 19.72 -3.91 5.20
C PRO A 348 19.57 -5.44 5.08
N TYR A 349 18.37 -5.94 4.76
CA TYR A 349 18.06 -7.38 4.75
C TYR A 349 18.21 -8.05 3.38
N GLU A 350 18.61 -7.32 2.35
CA GLU A 350 18.74 -7.77 0.94
C GLU A 350 19.71 -8.94 0.72
N ASN A 351 20.57 -9.22 1.69
CA ASN A 351 21.56 -10.30 1.56
C ASN A 351 21.01 -11.67 1.96
N GLN A 352 19.85 -11.75 2.60
CA GLN A 352 19.30 -13.00 3.12
C GLN A 352 17.77 -13.12 3.03
N TRP A 353 17.05 -12.00 3.00
CA TRP A 353 15.60 -11.97 3.11
C TRP A 353 14.92 -11.56 1.80
N MET A 354 13.77 -12.14 1.55
CA MET A 354 12.95 -11.84 0.38
C MET A 354 11.49 -11.66 0.77
N ARG A 355 10.84 -10.61 0.25
CA ARG A 355 9.40 -10.45 0.30
C ARG A 355 8.76 -11.14 -0.91
N ILE A 356 7.81 -12.02 -0.65
CA ILE A 356 7.07 -12.78 -1.67
C ILE A 356 5.59 -12.54 -1.46
N SER A 357 4.91 -11.97 -2.45
CA SER A 357 3.45 -11.80 -2.43
C SER A 357 2.76 -13.17 -2.54
N LEU A 358 1.57 -13.30 -1.95
CA LEU A 358 0.80 -14.54 -1.98
C LEU A 358 -0.13 -14.55 -3.19
N GLY A 359 0.10 -15.49 -4.08
CA GLY A 359 -0.77 -15.81 -5.21
C GLY A 359 -2.02 -16.61 -4.80
N THR A 360 -2.63 -17.28 -5.76
CA THR A 360 -3.60 -18.35 -5.50
C THR A 360 -2.89 -19.59 -4.96
N MET A 361 -3.63 -20.57 -4.41
CA MET A 361 -3.04 -21.80 -3.94
C MET A 361 -2.24 -22.52 -5.04
N GLY A 362 -2.82 -22.66 -6.23
CA GLY A 362 -2.15 -23.31 -7.36
C GLY A 362 -0.94 -22.55 -7.92
N GLU A 363 -0.85 -21.24 -7.67
CA GLU A 363 0.33 -20.44 -8.03
C GLU A 363 1.47 -20.59 -7.00
N MET A 364 1.13 -21.00 -5.78
CA MET A 364 2.11 -21.17 -4.70
C MET A 364 2.59 -22.63 -4.54
N GLU A 365 1.87 -23.62 -5.11
CA GLU A 365 2.27 -25.01 -5.22
C GLU A 365 3.37 -25.23 -6.28
#